data_9b5755fdcbe0199761ced61d586e8fc4
#
_entry.id   9b5755fdcbe0199761ced61d586e8fc4
#
_cell.length_a   1.000
_cell.length_b   1.000
_cell.length_c   1.000
_cell.angle_alpha   90.00
_cell.angle_beta   90.00
_cell.angle_gamma   90.00
#
_symmetry.space_group_name_H-M   'P 1'
#
loop_
_entity.id
_entity.type
_entity.pdbx_description
1 polymer ?
#
loop_
_entity_poly.entity_id
_entity_poly.type
_entity_poly.pdbx_seq_one_letter_code
_entity_poly.pdbx_strand_id
1 'polypeptide(L)'
;MLKRLWQIFGPIICALLLVVVVIFSYPQGRKHNYEVEKRNAVTLTTENFKSRINKTTALSDKNHRFVPFFGSSEWLRFDALHPAVLAEKYDRNYRPYFIGQRGAASLNQYLGMQQMLPELKNGTAVYVLSPQWFTKKGYNSAAFQQFYNNDQLSSFLSQNQTDANSQYAAQRILEMKPEITMKSQLSKVANGQDLNSLDKTYIQFMAELNKREDALFSPFAASNNANYDKKVLPYLKELPDKLSYEALDQVAVRDAEAHTKSNDFGIDDRFYKKRLSKKIGKLKGFQKNLSYEVSQEYGDLQLVLNQFAKSNTNVIFVIPPVNSKWMAYTGLSQEMYDATVSKIRYQLESQGFTNIADFSKDGDQPYFMQDTIHMGWKGWVAFDKAVDPFVSNPTPAPSYNLNDRFYSKDWAGYTGTPSQFK
;
A
#
# COMPACT_ATOMS: atom_id res chain seq x y z
N MET A 1 -55.64 -11.16 7.44
CA MET A 1 -54.38 -10.69 8.04
C MET A 1 -53.18 -11.16 7.25
N LEU A 2 -52.95 -12.42 7.03
CA LEU A 2 -51.84 -13.01 6.24
C LEU A 2 -51.70 -12.44 4.81
N LYS A 3 -52.83 -12.27 4.08
CA LYS A 3 -52.82 -11.73 2.71
C LYS A 3 -52.32 -10.27 2.66
N ARG A 4 -52.66 -9.43 3.65
CA ARG A 4 -52.14 -8.05 3.75
C ARG A 4 -50.69 -8.00 4.15
N LEU A 5 -50.25 -8.88 5.05
CA LEU A 5 -48.83 -9.02 5.41
C LEU A 5 -48.01 -9.46 4.20
N TRP A 6 -48.52 -10.42 3.41
CA TRP A 6 -47.82 -10.85 2.17
C TRP A 6 -47.76 -9.74 1.13
N GLN A 7 -48.81 -8.92 0.99
CA GLN A 7 -48.78 -7.77 0.07
C GLN A 7 -47.74 -6.70 0.47
N ILE A 8 -47.41 -6.56 1.77
CA ILE A 8 -46.43 -5.61 2.28
C ILE A 8 -45.03 -6.23 2.25
N PHE A 9 -44.84 -7.42 2.83
CA PHE A 9 -43.56 -8.03 3.01
C PHE A 9 -43.14 -8.95 1.86
N GLY A 10 -44.08 -9.49 1.09
CA GLY A 10 -43.81 -10.37 -0.05
C GLY A 10 -42.83 -9.79 -1.06
N PRO A 11 -43.03 -8.56 -1.55
CA PRO A 11 -42.07 -7.94 -2.47
C PRO A 11 -40.64 -7.80 -1.88
N ILE A 12 -40.54 -7.49 -0.57
CA ILE A 12 -39.26 -7.38 0.12
C ILE A 12 -38.60 -8.75 0.21
N ILE A 13 -39.33 -9.78 0.59
CA ILE A 13 -38.81 -11.16 0.66
C ILE A 13 -38.38 -11.64 -0.72
N CYS A 14 -39.21 -11.41 -1.75
CA CYS A 14 -38.84 -11.75 -3.13
C CYS A 14 -37.60 -11.01 -3.62
N ALA A 15 -37.45 -9.72 -3.31
CA ALA A 15 -36.27 -8.93 -3.64
C ALA A 15 -35.03 -9.47 -2.93
N LEU A 16 -35.12 -9.80 -1.64
CA LEU A 16 -34.01 -10.40 -0.88
C LEU A 16 -33.60 -11.77 -1.45
N LEU A 17 -34.58 -12.62 -1.77
CA LEU A 17 -34.31 -13.92 -2.39
C LEU A 17 -33.64 -13.74 -3.76
N LEU A 18 -34.09 -12.78 -4.56
CA LEU A 18 -33.49 -12.50 -5.86
C LEU A 18 -32.05 -12.02 -5.72
N VAL A 19 -31.76 -11.14 -4.76
CA VAL A 19 -30.39 -10.70 -4.44
C VAL A 19 -29.51 -11.89 -4.06
N VAL A 20 -30.01 -12.79 -3.19
CA VAL A 20 -29.28 -14.00 -2.81
C VAL A 20 -29.01 -14.88 -4.05
N VAL A 21 -30.02 -15.13 -4.88
CA VAL A 21 -29.85 -15.91 -6.12
C VAL A 21 -28.80 -15.27 -7.02
N VAL A 22 -28.82 -13.97 -7.24
CA VAL A 22 -27.84 -13.24 -8.07
C VAL A 22 -26.44 -13.44 -7.50
N ILE A 23 -26.23 -13.18 -6.21
CA ILE A 23 -24.92 -13.32 -5.56
C ILE A 23 -24.38 -14.74 -5.66
N PHE A 24 -25.23 -15.76 -5.41
CA PHE A 24 -24.78 -17.17 -5.41
C PHE A 24 -24.70 -17.80 -6.80
N SER A 25 -25.37 -17.23 -7.81
CA SER A 25 -25.28 -17.69 -9.21
C SER A 25 -24.17 -16.99 -9.99
N TYR A 26 -23.65 -15.84 -9.51
CA TYR A 26 -22.62 -15.09 -10.23
C TYR A 26 -21.27 -15.84 -10.18
N PRO A 27 -20.56 -15.96 -11.31
CA PRO A 27 -19.25 -16.64 -11.35
C PRO A 27 -18.23 -15.96 -10.45
N GLN A 28 -17.54 -16.71 -9.60
CA GLN A 28 -16.49 -16.19 -8.72
C GLN A 28 -15.13 -16.05 -9.42
N GLY A 29 -14.92 -16.79 -10.50
CA GLY A 29 -13.69 -16.76 -11.28
C GLY A 29 -13.77 -15.77 -12.43
N ARG A 30 -12.65 -15.13 -12.74
CA ARG A 30 -12.49 -14.25 -13.87
C ARG A 30 -11.46 -14.84 -14.82
N LYS A 31 -11.77 -14.84 -16.11
CA LYS A 31 -10.78 -15.19 -17.13
C LYS A 31 -9.72 -14.11 -17.19
N HIS A 32 -8.46 -14.49 -17.34
CA HIS A 32 -7.37 -13.56 -17.57
C HIS A 32 -7.64 -12.74 -18.84
N ASN A 33 -7.44 -11.43 -18.71
CA ASN A 33 -7.45 -10.49 -19.80
C ASN A 33 -6.38 -9.44 -19.52
N TYR A 34 -5.24 -9.61 -20.17
CA TYR A 34 -4.07 -8.78 -19.96
C TYR A 34 -4.34 -7.28 -20.11
N GLU A 35 -5.15 -6.88 -21.09
CA GLU A 35 -5.48 -5.48 -21.31
C GLU A 35 -6.32 -4.89 -20.15
N VAL A 36 -7.21 -5.67 -19.57
CA VAL A 36 -7.99 -5.27 -18.38
C VAL A 36 -7.09 -5.24 -17.16
N GLU A 37 -6.24 -6.24 -16.99
CA GLU A 37 -5.35 -6.36 -15.85
C GLU A 37 -4.30 -5.25 -15.79
N LYS A 38 -3.73 -4.85 -16.95
CA LYS A 38 -2.83 -3.67 -17.04
C LYS A 38 -3.53 -2.39 -16.57
N ARG A 39 -4.78 -2.19 -16.97
CA ARG A 39 -5.56 -1.02 -16.53
C ARG A 39 -5.86 -1.07 -15.04
N ASN A 40 -6.26 -2.23 -14.53
CA ASN A 40 -6.51 -2.43 -13.10
C ASN A 40 -5.24 -2.17 -12.28
N ALA A 41 -4.09 -2.62 -12.76
CA ALA A 41 -2.81 -2.48 -12.08
C ALA A 41 -2.42 -1.02 -11.76
N VAL A 42 -2.88 -0.06 -12.58
CA VAL A 42 -2.59 1.39 -12.40
C VAL A 42 -3.82 2.21 -12.00
N THR A 43 -4.92 1.55 -11.64
CA THR A 43 -6.20 2.23 -11.35
C THR A 43 -6.11 3.16 -10.14
N LEU A 44 -5.45 2.75 -9.05
CA LEU A 44 -5.22 3.57 -7.86
C LEU A 44 -6.50 4.17 -7.24
N THR A 45 -7.59 3.39 -7.24
CA THR A 45 -8.83 3.73 -6.52
C THR A 45 -8.95 2.92 -5.23
N THR A 46 -9.76 3.42 -4.30
CA THR A 46 -10.06 2.72 -3.05
C THR A 46 -10.76 1.38 -3.32
N GLU A 47 -11.65 1.35 -4.30
CA GLU A 47 -12.40 0.17 -4.71
C GLU A 47 -11.45 -0.91 -5.23
N ASN A 48 -10.49 -0.53 -6.11
CA ASN A 48 -9.50 -1.48 -6.62
C ASN A 48 -8.56 -1.97 -5.52
N PHE A 49 -8.17 -1.09 -4.58
CA PHE A 49 -7.38 -1.48 -3.40
C PHE A 49 -8.08 -2.57 -2.58
N LYS A 50 -9.41 -2.46 -2.39
CA LYS A 50 -10.22 -3.40 -1.62
C LYS A 50 -10.59 -4.67 -2.39
N SER A 51 -10.60 -4.63 -3.72
CA SER A 51 -11.04 -5.78 -4.53
C SER A 51 -10.02 -6.91 -4.48
N ARG A 52 -10.45 -8.07 -3.98
CA ARG A 52 -9.70 -9.32 -4.03
C ARG A 52 -9.50 -9.75 -5.48
N ILE A 53 -10.61 -9.87 -6.23
CA ILE A 53 -10.58 -10.50 -7.54
C ILE A 53 -9.72 -9.74 -8.55
N ASN A 54 -9.69 -8.40 -8.48
CA ASN A 54 -8.84 -7.62 -9.38
C ASN A 54 -7.34 -7.87 -9.10
N LYS A 55 -6.95 -7.96 -7.81
CA LYS A 55 -5.57 -8.25 -7.41
C LYS A 55 -5.19 -9.70 -7.77
N THR A 56 -5.98 -10.66 -7.29
CA THR A 56 -5.62 -12.07 -7.45
C THR A 56 -5.66 -12.52 -8.90
N THR A 57 -6.59 -12.01 -9.74
CA THR A 57 -6.61 -12.33 -11.16
C THR A 57 -5.31 -11.88 -11.85
N ALA A 58 -4.88 -10.63 -11.64
CA ALA A 58 -3.65 -10.16 -12.25
C ALA A 58 -2.41 -10.88 -11.71
N LEU A 59 -2.28 -10.99 -10.37
CA LEU A 59 -1.10 -11.57 -9.74
C LEU A 59 -0.96 -13.09 -9.96
N SER A 60 -2.03 -13.80 -10.30
CA SER A 60 -2.01 -15.22 -10.64
C SER A 60 -1.83 -15.52 -12.12
N ASP A 61 -1.73 -14.50 -12.99
CA ASP A 61 -1.50 -14.70 -14.43
C ASP A 61 -0.12 -15.33 -14.65
N LYS A 62 -0.12 -16.51 -15.30
CA LYS A 62 1.10 -17.26 -15.60
C LYS A 62 1.80 -16.82 -16.87
N ASN A 63 1.09 -16.10 -17.75
CA ASN A 63 1.61 -15.63 -19.03
C ASN A 63 2.21 -14.23 -18.94
N HIS A 64 1.67 -13.41 -18.00
CA HIS A 64 2.09 -12.03 -17.79
C HIS A 64 2.34 -11.80 -16.32
N ARG A 65 3.60 -11.61 -15.97
CA ARG A 65 4.01 -11.47 -14.58
C ARG A 65 3.65 -10.10 -14.03
N PHE A 66 2.64 -10.03 -13.19
CA PHE A 66 2.35 -8.87 -12.36
C PHE A 66 3.06 -8.99 -11.01
N VAL A 67 3.64 -7.89 -10.52
CA VAL A 67 4.36 -7.85 -9.25
C VAL A 67 3.69 -6.81 -8.34
N PRO A 68 3.32 -7.15 -7.09
CA PRO A 68 2.69 -6.21 -6.18
C PRO A 68 3.68 -5.12 -5.73
N PHE A 69 3.30 -3.86 -5.97
CA PHE A 69 3.99 -2.67 -5.52
C PHE A 69 3.14 -2.00 -4.44
N PHE A 70 3.49 -2.27 -3.19
CA PHE A 70 2.82 -1.70 -2.02
C PHE A 70 3.32 -0.29 -1.73
N GLY A 71 2.43 0.55 -1.19
CA GLY A 71 2.76 1.91 -0.83
C GLY A 71 1.51 2.72 -0.53
N SER A 72 1.55 4.03 -0.78
CA SER A 72 0.47 4.96 -0.49
C SER A 72 0.25 5.94 -1.66
N SER A 73 0.40 7.25 -1.41
CA SER A 73 0.13 8.31 -2.39
C SER A 73 1.26 8.56 -3.40
N GLU A 74 2.42 7.98 -3.21
CA GLU A 74 3.56 8.08 -4.14
C GLU A 74 3.18 7.62 -5.54
N TRP A 75 2.43 6.55 -5.68
CA TRP A 75 2.00 6.01 -6.97
C TRP A 75 1.10 6.96 -7.78
N LEU A 76 0.58 8.02 -7.17
CA LEU A 76 -0.21 9.04 -7.86
C LEU A 76 0.66 10.08 -8.59
N ARG A 77 1.98 10.01 -8.47
CA ARG A 77 2.94 10.95 -9.05
C ARG A 77 3.41 10.50 -10.43
N PHE A 78 2.46 10.48 -11.36
CA PHE A 78 2.73 10.11 -12.76
C PHE A 78 3.50 11.23 -13.48
N ASP A 79 4.61 10.84 -14.07
CA ASP A 79 5.37 11.53 -15.09
C ASP A 79 5.92 10.49 -16.10
N ALA A 80 6.72 10.91 -17.06
CA ALA A 80 7.28 9.99 -18.07
C ALA A 80 8.15 8.88 -17.47
N LEU A 81 8.68 9.07 -16.27
CA LEU A 81 9.61 8.15 -15.60
C LEU A 81 8.94 7.29 -14.52
N HIS A 82 7.61 7.39 -14.39
CA HIS A 82 6.86 6.58 -13.46
C HIS A 82 7.06 5.08 -13.76
N PRO A 83 7.19 4.20 -12.74
CA PRO A 83 7.47 2.76 -12.94
C PRO A 83 6.53 2.05 -13.90
N ALA A 84 5.24 2.44 -13.94
CA ALA A 84 4.28 1.88 -14.91
C ALA A 84 4.60 2.27 -16.35
N VAL A 85 5.09 3.49 -16.57
CA VAL A 85 5.44 4.00 -17.90
C VAL A 85 6.70 3.31 -18.40
N LEU A 86 7.73 3.19 -17.53
CA LEU A 86 8.97 2.52 -17.88
C LEU A 86 8.77 1.03 -18.16
N ALA A 87 7.95 0.34 -17.35
CA ALA A 87 7.67 -1.07 -17.58
C ALA A 87 6.91 -1.31 -18.91
N GLU A 88 6.02 -0.41 -19.29
CA GLU A 88 5.30 -0.49 -20.56
C GLU A 88 6.19 -0.12 -21.75
N LYS A 89 6.95 0.98 -21.66
CA LYS A 89 7.83 1.46 -22.77
C LYS A 89 8.90 0.44 -23.15
N TYR A 90 9.53 -0.18 -22.16
CA TYR A 90 10.67 -1.08 -22.38
C TYR A 90 10.29 -2.57 -22.34
N ASP A 91 8.99 -2.85 -22.42
CA ASP A 91 8.42 -4.21 -22.44
C ASP A 91 9.10 -5.15 -21.42
N ARG A 92 9.14 -4.70 -20.15
CA ARG A 92 9.78 -5.47 -19.08
C ARG A 92 9.08 -6.80 -18.86
N ASN A 93 9.83 -7.78 -18.39
CA ASN A 93 9.31 -9.12 -18.06
C ASN A 93 8.35 -9.13 -16.85
N TYR A 94 7.93 -7.94 -16.39
CA TYR A 94 6.93 -7.74 -15.35
C TYR A 94 6.09 -6.48 -15.59
N ARG A 95 4.96 -6.43 -14.92
CA ARG A 95 4.13 -5.22 -14.80
C ARG A 95 3.89 -4.90 -13.33
N PRO A 96 4.17 -3.66 -12.83
CA PRO A 96 3.83 -3.28 -11.48
C PRO A 96 2.33 -3.27 -11.27
N TYR A 97 1.85 -3.95 -10.23
CA TYR A 97 0.48 -3.85 -9.75
C TYR A 97 0.46 -2.98 -8.49
N PHE A 98 0.00 -1.75 -8.61
CA PHE A 98 0.06 -0.80 -7.50
C PHE A 98 -1.04 -1.04 -6.49
N ILE A 99 -0.62 -1.40 -5.27
CA ILE A 99 -1.48 -1.60 -4.09
C ILE A 99 -1.17 -0.45 -3.12
N GLY A 100 -1.66 0.72 -3.46
CA GLY A 100 -1.44 1.93 -2.68
C GLY A 100 -2.40 3.01 -3.09
N GLN A 101 -2.84 3.79 -2.11
CA GLN A 101 -3.70 4.92 -2.32
C GLN A 101 -3.42 5.94 -1.20
N ARG A 102 -3.70 7.20 -1.48
CA ARG A 102 -3.47 8.29 -0.52
C ARG A 102 -4.07 7.98 0.84
N GLY A 103 -3.20 7.91 1.84
CA GLY A 103 -3.59 7.66 3.23
C GLY A 103 -3.60 6.18 3.63
N ALA A 104 -3.21 5.25 2.76
CA ALA A 104 -2.91 3.88 3.16
C ALA A 104 -1.61 3.85 3.98
N ALA A 105 -1.52 2.93 4.95
CA ALA A 105 -0.36 2.68 5.78
C ALA A 105 -0.24 1.18 6.08
N SER A 106 0.73 0.76 6.91
CA SER A 106 1.07 -0.66 7.07
C SER A 106 -0.11 -1.54 7.48
N LEU A 107 -0.99 -1.10 8.37
CA LEU A 107 -2.14 -1.90 8.80
C LEU A 107 -3.11 -2.24 7.66
N ASN A 108 -3.39 -1.28 6.76
CA ASN A 108 -4.23 -1.55 5.59
C ASN A 108 -3.53 -2.44 4.56
N GLN A 109 -2.21 -2.26 4.38
CA GLN A 109 -1.43 -3.12 3.50
C GLN A 109 -1.46 -4.57 4.01
N TYR A 110 -1.24 -4.77 5.31
CA TYR A 110 -1.34 -6.09 5.94
C TYR A 110 -2.70 -6.74 5.71
N LEU A 111 -3.81 -6.01 5.93
CA LEU A 111 -5.15 -6.54 5.67
C LEU A 111 -5.39 -6.83 4.18
N GLY A 112 -4.88 -5.98 3.29
CA GLY A 112 -4.93 -6.22 1.86
C GLY A 112 -4.19 -7.49 1.42
N MET A 113 -3.06 -7.81 2.08
CA MET A 113 -2.29 -9.04 1.87
C MET A 113 -3.10 -10.30 2.22
N GLN A 114 -4.00 -10.24 3.22
CA GLN A 114 -4.81 -11.39 3.64
C GLN A 114 -5.72 -11.90 2.52
N GLN A 115 -6.03 -11.06 1.54
CA GLN A 115 -6.84 -11.44 0.38
C GLN A 115 -6.06 -12.17 -0.72
N MET A 116 -4.72 -12.14 -0.70
CA MET A 116 -3.86 -12.61 -1.80
C MET A 116 -2.64 -13.41 -1.31
N LEU A 117 -2.80 -14.16 -0.22
CA LEU A 117 -1.70 -14.97 0.35
C LEU A 117 -1.10 -15.99 -0.62
N PRO A 118 -1.90 -16.67 -1.47
CA PRO A 118 -1.34 -17.59 -2.47
C PRO A 118 -0.44 -16.89 -3.49
N GLU A 119 -0.81 -15.68 -3.89
CA GLU A 119 -0.09 -14.87 -4.89
C GLU A 119 1.20 -14.25 -4.33
N LEU A 120 1.28 -14.09 -3.00
CA LEU A 120 2.51 -13.64 -2.33
C LEU A 120 3.52 -14.78 -2.13
N LYS A 121 3.05 -16.03 -2.05
CA LYS A 121 3.88 -17.18 -1.66
C LYS A 121 5.05 -17.39 -2.63
N ASN A 122 6.28 -17.35 -2.08
CA ASN A 122 7.54 -17.46 -2.83
C ASN A 122 7.67 -16.41 -3.95
N GLY A 123 6.94 -15.30 -3.82
CA GLY A 123 6.89 -14.22 -4.80
C GLY A 123 7.94 -13.14 -4.59
N THR A 124 7.85 -12.10 -5.42
CA THR A 124 8.63 -10.87 -5.30
C THR A 124 7.68 -9.71 -5.05
N ALA A 125 8.07 -8.75 -4.20
CA ALA A 125 7.29 -7.57 -3.92
C ALA A 125 8.17 -6.32 -3.81
N VAL A 126 7.56 -5.15 -4.03
CA VAL A 126 8.14 -3.84 -3.75
C VAL A 126 7.29 -3.18 -2.67
N TYR A 127 7.93 -2.59 -1.66
CA TYR A 127 7.24 -1.91 -0.57
C TYR A 127 7.85 -0.52 -0.34
N VAL A 128 7.12 0.53 -0.71
CA VAL A 128 7.53 1.90 -0.37
C VAL A 128 7.10 2.18 1.06
N LEU A 129 8.07 2.44 1.91
CA LEU A 129 7.92 2.66 3.34
C LEU A 129 8.25 4.12 3.67
N SER A 130 7.22 4.96 3.78
CA SER A 130 7.40 6.37 4.04
C SER A 130 7.58 6.66 5.55
N PRO A 131 8.70 7.25 6.00
CA PRO A 131 8.89 7.62 7.40
C PRO A 131 7.81 8.54 7.95
N GLN A 132 7.10 9.26 7.11
CA GLN A 132 6.01 10.15 7.50
C GLN A 132 4.75 9.44 8.00
N TRP A 133 4.63 8.13 7.83
CA TRP A 133 3.54 7.36 8.43
C TRP A 133 3.71 7.21 9.94
N PHE A 134 4.96 7.29 10.44
CA PHE A 134 5.35 7.03 11.83
C PHE A 134 5.06 8.20 12.78
N THR A 135 3.92 8.87 12.60
CA THR A 135 3.54 9.97 13.49
C THR A 135 3.15 9.46 14.88
N LYS A 136 3.36 10.30 15.92
CA LYS A 136 2.97 9.98 17.30
C LYS A 136 1.47 9.65 17.45
N LYS A 137 0.63 10.24 16.61
CA LYS A 137 -0.82 9.95 16.59
C LYS A 137 -1.15 8.58 16.03
N GLY A 138 -0.18 7.93 15.37
CA GLY A 138 -0.40 6.69 14.66
C GLY A 138 -1.30 6.83 13.43
N TYR A 139 -1.76 5.71 12.92
CA TYR A 139 -2.62 5.66 11.75
C TYR A 139 -4.01 6.25 12.04
N ASN A 140 -4.57 6.96 11.08
CA ASN A 140 -5.87 7.62 11.22
C ASN A 140 -7.03 6.64 11.02
N SER A 141 -7.94 6.55 12.00
CA SER A 141 -9.09 5.64 11.97
C SER A 141 -10.03 5.86 10.77
N ALA A 142 -10.27 7.11 10.35
CA ALA A 142 -11.08 7.38 9.16
C ALA A 142 -10.39 6.92 7.87
N ALA A 143 -9.07 7.10 7.77
CA ALA A 143 -8.29 6.57 6.65
C ALA A 143 -8.31 5.04 6.66
N PHE A 144 -8.13 4.40 7.82
CA PHE A 144 -8.25 2.94 7.94
C PHE A 144 -9.60 2.45 7.40
N GLN A 145 -10.70 3.03 7.85
CA GLN A 145 -12.05 2.61 7.45
C GLN A 145 -12.33 2.79 5.96
N GLN A 146 -11.68 3.77 5.31
CA GLN A 146 -11.78 3.96 3.86
C GLN A 146 -11.24 2.76 3.07
N PHE A 147 -10.17 2.12 3.56
CA PHE A 147 -9.50 1.00 2.88
C PHE A 147 -9.92 -0.38 3.40
N TYR A 148 -10.62 -0.43 4.51
CA TYR A 148 -11.14 -1.65 5.10
C TYR A 148 -12.34 -2.20 4.33
N ASN A 149 -12.43 -3.54 4.22
CA ASN A 149 -13.67 -4.25 3.90
C ASN A 149 -13.78 -5.57 4.68
N ASN A 150 -14.99 -6.16 4.67
CA ASN A 150 -15.26 -7.40 5.40
C ASN A 150 -14.55 -8.61 4.80
N ASP A 151 -14.22 -8.60 3.51
CA ASP A 151 -13.46 -9.69 2.88
C ASP A 151 -12.02 -9.77 3.42
N GLN A 152 -11.38 -8.63 3.67
CA GLN A 152 -10.07 -8.58 4.33
C GLN A 152 -10.13 -9.19 5.73
N LEU A 153 -11.15 -8.83 6.52
CA LEU A 153 -11.34 -9.35 7.87
C LEU A 153 -11.66 -10.84 7.89
N SER A 154 -12.60 -11.30 7.06
CA SER A 154 -12.93 -12.73 6.98
C SER A 154 -11.75 -13.56 6.51
N SER A 155 -10.93 -13.03 5.61
CA SER A 155 -9.68 -13.67 5.16
C SER A 155 -8.65 -13.80 6.27
N PHE A 156 -8.47 -12.75 7.06
CA PHE A 156 -7.62 -12.77 8.24
C PHE A 156 -8.08 -13.81 9.26
N LEU A 157 -9.36 -13.77 9.65
CA LEU A 157 -9.93 -14.71 10.63
C LEU A 157 -9.95 -16.16 10.12
N SER A 158 -10.08 -16.38 8.82
CA SER A 158 -10.07 -17.73 8.21
C SER A 158 -8.74 -18.48 8.39
N GLN A 159 -7.65 -17.77 8.69
CA GLN A 159 -6.37 -18.40 8.97
C GLN A 159 -6.34 -19.11 10.34
N ASN A 160 -7.29 -18.79 11.22
CA ASN A 160 -7.48 -19.42 12.53
C ASN A 160 -6.19 -19.47 13.37
N GLN A 161 -5.48 -18.34 13.44
CA GLN A 161 -4.24 -18.17 14.21
C GLN A 161 -4.48 -17.29 15.43
N THR A 162 -3.76 -17.59 16.52
CA THR A 162 -3.81 -16.84 17.79
C THR A 162 -2.40 -16.48 18.30
N ASP A 163 -1.42 -16.46 17.39
CA ASP A 163 -0.05 -16.04 17.68
C ASP A 163 0.04 -14.53 17.97
N ALA A 164 1.20 -14.07 18.43
CA ALA A 164 1.42 -12.65 18.79
C ALA A 164 1.07 -11.69 17.63
N ASN A 165 1.38 -12.07 16.39
CA ASN A 165 1.00 -11.32 15.19
C ASN A 165 -0.53 -11.17 15.06
N SER A 166 -1.25 -12.28 15.20
CA SER A 166 -2.72 -12.30 15.05
C SER A 166 -3.41 -11.56 16.18
N GLN A 167 -2.90 -11.68 17.41
CA GLN A 167 -3.40 -10.93 18.57
C GLN A 167 -3.21 -9.43 18.37
N TYR A 168 -2.00 -9.00 18.01
CA TYR A 168 -1.72 -7.59 17.75
C TYR A 168 -2.60 -7.04 16.62
N ALA A 169 -2.68 -7.75 15.49
CA ALA A 169 -3.52 -7.35 14.37
C ALA A 169 -5.00 -7.18 14.79
N ALA A 170 -5.55 -8.15 15.52
CA ALA A 170 -6.94 -8.10 15.99
C ALA A 170 -7.17 -6.92 16.95
N GLN A 171 -6.26 -6.65 17.88
CA GLN A 171 -6.31 -5.48 18.77
C GLN A 171 -6.31 -4.18 17.97
N ARG A 172 -5.40 -4.04 17.00
CA ARG A 172 -5.32 -2.85 16.15
C ARG A 172 -6.58 -2.62 15.31
N ILE A 173 -7.16 -3.67 14.75
CA ILE A 173 -8.41 -3.58 13.98
C ILE A 173 -9.56 -3.11 14.87
N LEU A 174 -9.70 -3.65 16.08
CA LEU A 174 -10.71 -3.22 17.06
C LEU A 174 -10.54 -1.76 17.49
N GLU A 175 -9.30 -1.29 17.68
CA GLU A 175 -9.01 0.13 17.96
C GLU A 175 -9.44 1.03 16.79
N MET A 176 -9.17 0.63 15.55
CA MET A 176 -9.48 1.43 14.36
C MET A 176 -10.97 1.42 14.00
N LYS A 177 -11.68 0.33 14.30
CA LYS A 177 -13.09 0.14 13.98
C LYS A 177 -13.79 -0.65 15.10
N PRO A 178 -14.17 -0.01 16.21
CA PRO A 178 -14.81 -0.69 17.35
C PRO A 178 -16.14 -1.39 16.99
N GLU A 179 -16.89 -0.81 16.06
CA GLU A 179 -18.11 -1.43 15.53
C GLU A 179 -17.80 -2.11 14.19
N ILE A 180 -17.62 -3.42 14.26
CA ILE A 180 -17.15 -4.25 13.14
C ILE A 180 -17.95 -5.55 13.06
N THR A 181 -18.18 -6.03 11.85
CA THR A 181 -18.72 -7.38 11.61
C THR A 181 -17.75 -8.41 12.18
N MET A 182 -18.25 -9.53 12.69
CA MET A 182 -17.42 -10.57 13.33
C MET A 182 -16.61 -10.07 14.55
N LYS A 183 -17.11 -9.04 15.26
CA LYS A 183 -16.47 -8.45 16.46
C LYS A 183 -16.17 -9.49 17.53
N SER A 184 -17.09 -10.43 17.78
CA SER A 184 -16.91 -11.49 18.77
C SER A 184 -15.72 -12.39 18.44
N GLN A 185 -15.62 -12.83 17.17
CA GLN A 185 -14.52 -13.66 16.69
C GLN A 185 -13.19 -12.91 16.75
N LEU A 186 -13.20 -11.65 16.31
CA LEU A 186 -12.02 -10.80 16.36
C LEU A 186 -11.54 -10.55 17.80
N SER A 187 -12.47 -10.35 18.74
CA SER A 187 -12.14 -10.18 20.17
C SER A 187 -11.54 -11.44 20.78
N LYS A 188 -11.99 -12.65 20.37
CA LYS A 188 -11.35 -13.89 20.80
C LYS A 188 -9.90 -13.95 20.35
N VAL A 189 -9.64 -13.68 19.07
CA VAL A 189 -8.26 -13.65 18.53
C VAL A 189 -7.41 -12.59 19.24
N ALA A 190 -7.95 -11.40 19.48
CA ALA A 190 -7.25 -10.33 20.20
C ALA A 190 -6.82 -10.71 21.63
N ASN A 191 -7.57 -11.63 22.25
CA ASN A 191 -7.30 -12.14 23.59
C ASN A 191 -6.56 -13.50 23.60
N GLY A 192 -6.06 -13.96 22.46
CA GLY A 192 -5.36 -15.23 22.33
C GLY A 192 -6.26 -16.45 22.54
N GLN A 193 -7.57 -16.32 22.35
CA GLN A 193 -8.55 -17.39 22.51
C GLN A 193 -8.82 -18.08 21.18
N ASP A 194 -8.92 -19.40 21.21
CA ASP A 194 -9.25 -20.20 20.03
C ASP A 194 -10.70 -19.98 19.56
N LEU A 195 -10.86 -20.01 18.25
CA LEU A 195 -12.16 -20.01 17.61
C LEU A 195 -12.79 -21.41 17.68
N ASN A 196 -14.02 -21.50 18.18
CA ASN A 196 -14.76 -22.75 18.22
C ASN A 196 -15.37 -23.09 16.83
N SER A 197 -16.01 -24.26 16.70
CA SER A 197 -16.56 -24.74 15.43
C SER A 197 -17.64 -23.80 14.85
N LEU A 198 -18.48 -23.20 15.69
CA LEU A 198 -19.50 -22.25 15.25
C LEU A 198 -18.87 -20.97 14.73
N ASP A 199 -17.85 -20.44 15.40
CA ASP A 199 -17.09 -19.29 14.93
C ASP A 199 -16.49 -19.55 13.55
N LYS A 200 -15.83 -20.71 13.37
CA LYS A 200 -15.21 -21.10 12.12
C LYS A 200 -16.22 -21.23 10.99
N THR A 201 -17.36 -21.86 11.25
CA THR A 201 -18.46 -21.98 10.27
C THR A 201 -18.98 -20.60 9.86
N TYR A 202 -19.19 -19.71 10.82
CA TYR A 202 -19.65 -18.34 10.55
C TYR A 202 -18.62 -17.53 9.74
N ILE A 203 -17.34 -17.62 10.09
CA ILE A 203 -16.26 -16.96 9.35
C ILE A 203 -16.19 -17.47 7.92
N GLN A 204 -16.28 -18.81 7.72
CA GLN A 204 -16.27 -19.40 6.38
C GLN A 204 -17.46 -18.96 5.54
N PHE A 205 -18.65 -18.89 6.11
CA PHE A 205 -19.83 -18.36 5.45
C PHE A 205 -19.64 -16.89 5.02
N MET A 206 -19.13 -16.06 5.93
CA MET A 206 -18.85 -14.64 5.64
C MET A 206 -17.75 -14.47 4.58
N ALA A 207 -16.70 -15.30 4.62
CA ALA A 207 -15.64 -15.27 3.62
C ALA A 207 -16.18 -15.62 2.23
N GLU A 208 -17.02 -16.64 2.14
CA GLU A 208 -17.64 -17.03 0.86
C GLU A 208 -18.58 -15.95 0.34
N LEU A 209 -19.40 -15.36 1.20
CA LEU A 209 -20.31 -14.28 0.84
C LEU A 209 -19.53 -13.06 0.33
N ASN A 210 -18.49 -12.62 1.05
CA ASN A 210 -17.68 -11.46 0.68
C ASN A 210 -16.93 -11.69 -0.65
N LYS A 211 -16.42 -12.89 -0.92
CA LYS A 211 -15.81 -13.24 -2.21
C LYS A 211 -16.80 -13.12 -3.36
N ARG A 212 -18.03 -13.56 -3.17
CA ARG A 212 -19.09 -13.47 -4.18
C ARG A 212 -19.50 -12.04 -4.44
N GLU A 213 -19.61 -11.25 -3.37
CA GLU A 213 -19.88 -9.81 -3.46
C GLU A 213 -18.79 -9.10 -4.25
N ASP A 214 -17.51 -9.34 -3.93
CA ASP A 214 -16.38 -8.75 -4.66
C ASP A 214 -16.39 -9.21 -6.14
N ALA A 215 -16.66 -10.47 -6.44
CA ALA A 215 -16.76 -10.95 -7.81
C ALA A 215 -17.84 -10.22 -8.61
N LEU A 216 -19.00 -9.97 -8.01
CA LEU A 216 -20.10 -9.25 -8.63
C LEU A 216 -19.78 -7.78 -8.88
N PHE A 217 -19.12 -7.09 -7.94
CA PHE A 217 -18.89 -5.64 -8.01
C PHE A 217 -17.51 -5.24 -8.56
N SER A 218 -16.53 -6.13 -8.59
CA SER A 218 -15.17 -5.85 -9.07
C SER A 218 -15.10 -5.33 -10.52
N PRO A 219 -15.98 -5.71 -11.47
CA PRO A 219 -15.96 -5.13 -12.80
C PRO A 219 -16.18 -3.61 -12.81
N PHE A 220 -16.87 -3.08 -11.80
CA PHE A 220 -17.15 -1.64 -11.68
C PHE A 220 -16.03 -0.88 -10.96
N ALA A 221 -15.17 -1.57 -10.22
CA ALA A 221 -14.10 -0.95 -9.43
C ALA A 221 -13.06 -0.20 -10.27
N ALA A 222 -12.83 -0.63 -11.49
CA ALA A 222 -11.87 -0.02 -12.42
C ALA A 222 -12.51 0.70 -13.61
N SER A 223 -13.84 0.57 -13.82
CA SER A 223 -14.52 1.00 -15.04
C SER A 223 -14.42 2.50 -15.33
N ASN A 224 -14.29 3.33 -14.29
CA ASN A 224 -14.22 4.79 -14.40
C ASN A 224 -12.80 5.36 -14.29
N ASN A 225 -11.77 4.51 -14.22
CA ASN A 225 -10.39 4.95 -14.09
C ASN A 225 -9.62 4.77 -15.40
N ALA A 226 -9.26 5.90 -15.99
CA ALA A 226 -8.50 5.95 -17.24
C ALA A 226 -7.00 6.27 -17.02
N ASN A 227 -6.40 5.90 -15.86
CA ASN A 227 -5.00 6.21 -15.60
C ASN A 227 -4.07 5.62 -16.66
N TYR A 228 -4.30 4.38 -17.09
CA TYR A 228 -3.49 3.76 -18.13
C TYR A 228 -3.54 4.59 -19.42
N ASP A 229 -4.73 4.89 -19.92
CA ASP A 229 -4.92 5.61 -21.19
C ASP A 229 -4.50 7.09 -21.10
N LYS A 230 -4.63 7.73 -19.92
CA LYS A 230 -4.36 9.17 -19.75
C LYS A 230 -3.02 9.50 -19.14
N LYS A 231 -2.39 8.56 -18.41
CA LYS A 231 -1.17 8.81 -17.63
C LYS A 231 -0.05 7.80 -17.89
N VAL A 232 -0.28 6.73 -18.62
CA VAL A 232 0.77 5.80 -19.05
C VAL A 232 1.03 5.96 -20.53
N LEU A 233 0.04 5.65 -21.37
CA LEU A 233 0.22 5.68 -22.83
C LEU A 233 0.74 7.02 -23.40
N PRO A 234 0.28 8.20 -22.95
CA PRO A 234 0.78 9.46 -23.51
C PRO A 234 2.26 9.72 -23.27
N TYR A 235 2.81 9.20 -22.16
CA TYR A 235 4.21 9.41 -21.81
C TYR A 235 5.19 8.49 -22.57
N LEU A 236 4.72 7.40 -23.19
CA LEU A 236 5.60 6.46 -23.91
C LEU A 236 6.42 7.13 -25.01
N LYS A 237 5.85 8.13 -25.68
CA LYS A 237 6.50 8.89 -26.77
C LYS A 237 7.56 9.89 -26.28
N GLU A 238 7.58 10.20 -24.98
CA GLU A 238 8.53 11.14 -24.38
C GLU A 238 9.85 10.48 -24.02
N LEU A 239 9.84 9.14 -23.97
CA LEU A 239 10.98 8.32 -23.61
C LEU A 239 11.79 7.86 -24.83
N PRO A 240 13.13 7.71 -24.70
CA PRO A 240 13.97 7.17 -25.73
C PRO A 240 13.57 5.72 -26.07
N ASP A 241 13.81 5.31 -27.34
CA ASP A 241 13.44 3.96 -27.78
C ASP A 241 14.29 2.86 -27.15
N LYS A 242 15.55 3.15 -26.84
CA LYS A 242 16.43 2.24 -26.13
C LYS A 242 16.62 2.72 -24.69
N LEU A 243 16.51 1.79 -23.75
CA LEU A 243 16.76 2.08 -22.32
C LEU A 243 18.21 2.56 -22.14
N SER A 244 18.34 3.77 -21.60
CA SER A 244 19.61 4.35 -21.15
C SER A 244 19.31 5.26 -19.96
N TYR A 245 19.91 4.98 -18.82
CA TYR A 245 19.68 5.80 -17.63
C TYR A 245 20.21 7.23 -17.77
N GLU A 246 21.22 7.45 -18.59
CA GLU A 246 21.68 8.79 -18.94
C GLU A 246 20.60 9.55 -19.73
N ALA A 247 20.01 8.91 -20.74
CA ALA A 247 18.91 9.53 -21.50
C ALA A 247 17.66 9.73 -20.65
N LEU A 248 17.34 8.81 -19.73
CA LEU A 248 16.23 8.97 -18.78
C LEU A 248 16.48 10.16 -17.82
N ASP A 249 17.71 10.34 -17.36
CA ASP A 249 18.08 11.48 -16.52
C ASP A 249 17.90 12.81 -17.27
N GLN A 250 18.25 12.86 -18.56
CA GLN A 250 18.01 14.03 -19.42
C GLN A 250 16.50 14.32 -19.59
N VAL A 251 15.68 13.28 -19.76
CA VAL A 251 14.21 13.43 -19.79
C VAL A 251 13.72 13.97 -18.45
N ALA A 252 14.22 13.46 -17.32
CA ALA A 252 13.87 13.90 -15.98
C ALA A 252 14.17 15.38 -15.77
N VAL A 253 15.37 15.82 -16.14
CA VAL A 253 15.79 17.22 -16.00
C VAL A 253 14.92 18.14 -16.86
N ARG A 254 14.77 17.82 -18.15
CA ARG A 254 13.97 18.60 -19.09
C ARG A 254 12.52 18.77 -18.59
N ASP A 255 11.91 17.70 -18.15
CA ASP A 255 10.52 17.71 -17.69
C ASP A 255 10.36 18.46 -16.36
N ALA A 256 11.27 18.24 -15.42
CA ALA A 256 11.29 18.96 -14.16
C ALA A 256 11.50 20.47 -14.34
N GLU A 257 12.46 20.89 -15.17
CA GLU A 257 12.71 22.31 -15.47
C GLU A 257 11.49 23.01 -16.08
N ALA A 258 10.71 22.28 -16.89
CA ALA A 258 9.48 22.81 -17.45
C ALA A 258 8.39 23.07 -16.39
N HIS A 259 8.42 22.35 -15.27
CA HIS A 259 7.35 22.32 -14.28
C HIS A 259 7.70 22.91 -12.90
N THR A 260 8.92 23.44 -12.67
CA THR A 260 9.40 23.93 -11.35
C THR A 260 9.85 25.38 -11.35
N LYS A 261 9.23 26.24 -12.17
CA LYS A 261 9.68 27.64 -12.41
C LYS A 261 9.14 28.65 -11.41
N SER A 262 8.06 28.37 -10.69
CA SER A 262 7.29 29.37 -9.97
C SER A 262 7.35 29.23 -8.45
N ASN A 263 8.28 28.42 -7.90
CA ASN A 263 8.41 28.28 -6.46
C ASN A 263 9.85 27.97 -6.03
N ASP A 264 10.20 28.40 -4.81
CA ASP A 264 11.56 28.25 -4.26
C ASP A 264 11.91 26.84 -3.82
N PHE A 265 10.91 25.95 -3.74
CA PHE A 265 11.09 24.57 -3.28
C PHE A 265 11.60 23.63 -4.38
N GLY A 266 11.55 24.06 -5.65
CA GLY A 266 11.89 23.22 -6.79
C GLY A 266 10.95 22.05 -7.00
N ILE A 267 9.66 22.21 -6.65
CA ILE A 267 8.59 21.21 -6.79
C ILE A 267 7.61 21.61 -7.90
N ASP A 268 6.72 20.70 -8.28
CA ASP A 268 5.73 20.93 -9.34
C ASP A 268 4.88 22.19 -9.08
N ASP A 269 4.88 23.11 -10.04
CA ASP A 269 4.22 24.42 -9.95
C ASP A 269 2.71 24.30 -9.76
N ARG A 270 2.07 23.29 -10.37
CA ARG A 270 0.61 23.05 -10.23
C ARG A 270 0.30 22.58 -8.82
N PHE A 271 1.17 21.69 -8.26
CA PHE A 271 1.04 21.27 -6.88
C PHE A 271 1.21 22.45 -5.92
N TYR A 272 2.28 23.25 -6.10
CA TYR A 272 2.54 24.43 -5.29
C TYR A 272 1.35 25.39 -5.32
N LYS A 273 0.92 25.81 -6.52
CA LYS A 273 -0.21 26.73 -6.72
C LYS A 273 -1.50 26.23 -6.10
N LYS A 274 -1.82 24.94 -6.29
CA LYS A 274 -3.10 24.36 -5.86
C LYS A 274 -3.14 24.05 -4.36
N ARG A 275 -2.00 23.65 -3.76
CA ARG A 275 -1.95 23.09 -2.41
C ARG A 275 -1.27 23.97 -1.37
N LEU A 276 -0.30 24.77 -1.75
CA LEU A 276 0.59 25.46 -0.80
C LEU A 276 0.47 26.99 -0.87
N SER A 277 0.46 27.60 -2.04
CA SER A 277 0.65 29.05 -2.24
C SER A 277 -0.24 29.90 -1.33
N LYS A 278 -1.53 29.58 -1.23
CA LYS A 278 -2.50 30.36 -0.41
C LYS A 278 -2.27 30.30 1.10
N LYS A 279 -1.49 29.33 1.57
CA LYS A 279 -1.27 29.09 3.00
C LYS A 279 0.21 28.99 3.36
N ILE A 280 1.10 29.28 2.42
CA ILE A 280 2.53 29.06 2.59
C ILE A 280 3.08 29.77 3.84
N GLY A 281 2.72 31.02 4.10
CA GLY A 281 3.16 31.75 5.28
C GLY A 281 2.78 31.09 6.62
N LYS A 282 1.63 30.37 6.67
CA LYS A 282 1.21 29.62 7.86
C LYS A 282 1.97 28.31 8.06
N LEU A 283 2.69 27.87 7.04
CA LEU A 283 3.45 26.61 7.07
C LEU A 283 4.90 26.80 7.49
N LYS A 284 5.39 28.04 7.62
CA LYS A 284 6.74 28.33 8.13
C LYS A 284 6.86 27.85 9.58
N GLY A 285 7.81 26.97 9.85
CA GLY A 285 8.04 26.41 11.18
C GLY A 285 6.91 25.48 11.69
N PHE A 286 5.93 25.12 10.88
CA PHE A 286 4.76 24.31 11.29
C PHE A 286 5.14 22.92 11.79
N GLN A 287 6.22 22.34 11.30
CA GLN A 287 6.66 20.97 11.62
C GLN A 287 7.79 20.90 12.66
N LYS A 288 8.19 22.03 13.26
CA LYS A 288 9.32 22.11 14.22
C LYS A 288 9.23 21.17 15.42
N ASN A 289 8.01 20.78 15.82
CA ASN A 289 7.74 19.90 16.96
C ASN A 289 7.23 18.51 16.51
N LEU A 290 7.28 18.22 15.20
CA LEU A 290 6.85 16.93 14.69
C LEU A 290 7.96 15.90 14.88
N SER A 291 7.58 14.71 15.33
CA SER A 291 8.49 13.56 15.45
C SER A 291 7.83 12.31 14.86
N TYR A 292 8.66 11.48 14.26
CA TYR A 292 8.31 10.17 13.70
C TYR A 292 8.95 9.02 14.49
N GLU A 293 9.73 9.30 15.53
CA GLU A 293 10.46 8.28 16.31
C GLU A 293 9.54 7.43 17.20
N VAL A 294 8.41 8.01 17.62
CA VAL A 294 7.41 7.36 18.49
C VAL A 294 6.12 7.16 17.73
N SER A 295 5.76 5.90 17.45
CA SER A 295 4.55 5.59 16.67
C SER A 295 4.11 4.14 16.83
N GLN A 296 2.80 3.89 16.84
CA GLN A 296 2.23 2.54 16.69
C GLN A 296 2.52 1.94 15.30
N GLU A 297 2.85 2.75 14.29
CA GLU A 297 3.16 2.30 12.94
C GLU A 297 4.34 1.30 12.90
N TYR A 298 5.26 1.34 13.88
CA TYR A 298 6.32 0.34 14.02
C TYR A 298 5.77 -1.08 14.24
N GLY A 299 4.74 -1.22 15.08
CA GLY A 299 4.05 -2.50 15.26
C GLY A 299 3.18 -2.88 14.06
N ASP A 300 2.53 -1.90 13.42
CA ASP A 300 1.76 -2.12 12.19
C ASP A 300 2.69 -2.56 11.04
N LEU A 301 3.91 -2.01 10.94
CA LEU A 301 4.96 -2.48 10.02
C LEU A 301 5.36 -3.92 10.32
N GLN A 302 5.48 -4.29 11.60
CA GLN A 302 5.84 -5.67 12.00
C GLN A 302 4.81 -6.69 11.49
N LEU A 303 3.52 -6.33 11.39
CA LEU A 303 2.51 -7.20 10.76
C LEU A 303 2.84 -7.48 9.29
N VAL A 304 3.25 -6.46 8.55
CA VAL A 304 3.66 -6.57 7.14
C VAL A 304 4.90 -7.45 7.00
N LEU A 305 5.91 -7.25 7.85
CA LEU A 305 7.14 -8.06 7.85
C LEU A 305 6.84 -9.53 8.16
N ASN A 306 5.99 -9.78 9.15
CA ASN A 306 5.54 -11.12 9.49
C ASN A 306 4.84 -11.79 8.30
N GLN A 307 3.99 -11.05 7.58
CA GLN A 307 3.30 -11.61 6.42
C GLN A 307 4.26 -11.93 5.27
N PHE A 308 5.22 -11.08 4.96
CA PHE A 308 6.24 -11.38 3.95
C PHE A 308 7.07 -12.61 4.33
N ALA A 309 7.48 -12.71 5.59
CA ALA A 309 8.23 -13.87 6.08
C ALA A 309 7.40 -15.17 5.98
N LYS A 310 6.15 -15.16 6.47
CA LYS A 310 5.23 -16.32 6.40
C LYS A 310 4.95 -16.75 4.95
N SER A 311 4.90 -15.81 4.02
CA SER A 311 4.69 -16.10 2.60
C SER A 311 5.99 -16.42 1.86
N ASN A 312 7.16 -16.37 2.52
CA ASN A 312 8.47 -16.51 1.88
C ASN A 312 8.62 -15.58 0.66
N THR A 313 8.13 -14.33 0.79
CA THR A 313 8.16 -13.32 -0.27
C THR A 313 9.48 -12.57 -0.22
N ASN A 314 10.21 -12.52 -1.35
CA ASN A 314 11.38 -11.64 -1.46
C ASN A 314 10.91 -10.22 -1.71
N VAL A 315 11.25 -9.30 -0.82
CA VAL A 315 10.76 -7.90 -0.87
C VAL A 315 11.90 -6.91 -0.86
N ILE A 316 11.80 -5.87 -1.71
CA ILE A 316 12.64 -4.68 -1.64
C ILE A 316 11.85 -3.55 -0.99
N PHE A 317 12.43 -2.98 0.07
CA PHE A 317 11.89 -1.79 0.72
C PHE A 317 12.50 -0.54 0.09
N VAL A 318 11.67 0.46 -0.16
CA VAL A 318 12.11 1.76 -0.68
C VAL A 318 11.76 2.82 0.35
N ILE A 319 12.78 3.54 0.83
CA ILE A 319 12.61 4.62 1.81
C ILE A 319 12.78 5.96 1.08
N PRO A 320 11.72 6.73 0.83
CA PRO A 320 11.79 8.00 0.12
C PRO A 320 12.32 9.12 1.01
N PRO A 321 12.90 10.19 0.45
CA PRO A 321 13.28 11.38 1.20
C PRO A 321 12.08 12.32 1.43
N VAL A 322 12.35 13.42 2.13
CA VAL A 322 11.53 14.64 2.14
C VAL A 322 12.32 15.75 1.42
N ASN A 323 11.64 16.61 0.69
CA ASN A 323 12.29 17.75 0.04
C ASN A 323 13.01 18.63 1.07
N SER A 324 14.34 18.79 0.96
CA SER A 324 15.17 19.46 1.98
C SER A 324 14.83 20.94 2.14
N LYS A 325 14.47 21.67 1.06
CA LYS A 325 14.03 23.05 1.15
C LYS A 325 12.70 23.16 1.90
N TRP A 326 11.82 22.18 1.71
CA TRP A 326 10.57 22.11 2.46
C TRP A 326 10.82 21.82 3.94
N MET A 327 11.70 20.89 4.27
CA MET A 327 12.09 20.60 5.66
C MET A 327 12.63 21.86 6.35
N ALA A 328 13.56 22.55 5.71
CA ALA A 328 14.13 23.80 6.23
C ALA A 328 13.04 24.87 6.45
N TYR A 329 12.10 25.01 5.51
CA TYR A 329 11.03 26.00 5.61
C TYR A 329 10.03 25.69 6.73
N THR A 330 9.62 24.42 6.85
CA THR A 330 8.63 23.99 7.86
C THR A 330 9.22 23.70 9.21
N GLY A 331 10.55 23.62 9.31
CA GLY A 331 11.26 23.28 10.54
C GLY A 331 11.21 21.79 10.88
N LEU A 332 10.93 20.91 9.91
CA LEU A 332 11.04 19.47 10.12
C LEU A 332 12.51 19.10 10.35
N SER A 333 12.81 18.49 11.51
CA SER A 333 14.19 18.12 11.86
C SER A 333 14.75 17.03 10.96
N GLN A 334 15.91 17.29 10.35
CA GLN A 334 16.67 16.26 9.61
C GLN A 334 17.19 15.18 10.57
N GLU A 335 17.67 15.58 11.74
CA GLU A 335 18.18 14.64 12.75
C GLU A 335 17.09 13.66 13.21
N MET A 336 15.89 14.15 13.52
CA MET A 336 14.73 13.32 13.85
C MET A 336 14.38 12.38 12.69
N TYR A 337 14.41 12.88 11.45
CA TYR A 337 14.12 12.08 10.26
C TYR A 337 15.15 10.94 10.10
N ASP A 338 16.43 11.25 10.28
CA ASP A 338 17.53 10.29 10.21
C ASP A 338 17.43 9.23 11.32
N ALA A 339 17.09 9.62 12.55
CA ALA A 339 16.86 8.71 13.66
C ALA A 339 15.69 7.76 13.36
N THR A 340 14.60 8.28 12.77
CA THR A 340 13.46 7.49 12.33
C THR A 340 13.86 6.45 11.28
N VAL A 341 14.60 6.86 10.25
CA VAL A 341 15.09 5.96 9.20
C VAL A 341 16.01 4.90 9.79
N SER A 342 16.90 5.27 10.71
CA SER A 342 17.77 4.33 11.42
C SER A 342 16.97 3.28 12.19
N LYS A 343 15.89 3.69 12.88
CA LYS A 343 15.00 2.78 13.62
C LYS A 343 14.23 1.84 12.67
N ILE A 344 13.72 2.35 11.56
CA ILE A 344 13.08 1.54 10.52
C ILE A 344 14.07 0.52 9.96
N ARG A 345 15.25 0.95 9.55
CA ARG A 345 16.28 0.06 8.99
C ARG A 345 16.69 -1.03 9.97
N TYR A 346 16.90 -0.69 11.24
CA TYR A 346 17.19 -1.68 12.27
C TYR A 346 16.08 -2.73 12.40
N GLN A 347 14.81 -2.30 12.39
CA GLN A 347 13.68 -3.23 12.44
C GLN A 347 13.62 -4.14 11.21
N LEU A 348 14.02 -3.67 10.03
CA LEU A 348 14.11 -4.46 8.82
C LEU A 348 15.32 -5.42 8.86
N GLU A 349 16.51 -4.85 8.99
CA GLU A 349 17.79 -5.55 8.81
C GLU A 349 18.02 -6.61 9.90
N SER A 350 17.65 -6.34 11.15
CA SER A 350 17.78 -7.30 12.25
C SER A 350 16.92 -8.54 12.09
N GLN A 351 15.93 -8.50 11.18
CA GLN A 351 15.02 -9.61 10.87
C GLN A 351 15.29 -10.26 9.50
N GLY A 352 16.36 -9.83 8.80
CA GLY A 352 16.76 -10.41 7.52
C GLY A 352 16.19 -9.71 6.28
N PHE A 353 15.47 -8.60 6.44
CA PHE A 353 14.98 -7.78 5.32
C PHE A 353 16.09 -6.82 4.87
N THR A 354 17.00 -7.31 4.04
CA THR A 354 18.24 -6.60 3.66
C THR A 354 18.17 -5.90 2.31
N ASN A 355 17.14 -6.17 1.49
CA ASN A 355 16.95 -5.46 0.23
C ASN A 355 16.29 -4.10 0.50
N ILE A 356 17.09 -3.05 0.63
CA ILE A 356 16.63 -1.71 0.97
C ILE A 356 17.24 -0.70 -0.01
N ALA A 357 16.39 0.00 -0.75
CA ALA A 357 16.72 1.19 -1.52
C ALA A 357 16.44 2.43 -0.67
N ASP A 358 17.45 2.94 -0.02
CA ASP A 358 17.34 4.05 0.92
C ASP A 358 17.71 5.37 0.24
N PHE A 359 16.70 6.17 -0.08
CA PHE A 359 16.84 7.51 -0.67
C PHE A 359 16.65 8.63 0.35
N SER A 360 16.60 8.31 1.65
CA SER A 360 16.29 9.28 2.71
C SER A 360 17.20 10.50 2.75
N LYS A 361 18.38 10.43 2.15
CA LYS A 361 19.38 11.51 2.05
C LYS A 361 19.31 12.30 0.75
N ASP A 362 18.48 11.91 -0.21
CA ASP A 362 18.46 12.47 -1.56
C ASP A 362 17.48 13.65 -1.73
N GLY A 363 16.93 14.16 -0.62
CA GLY A 363 15.92 15.23 -0.64
C GLY A 363 16.44 16.61 -1.08
N ASP A 364 17.74 16.83 -1.15
CA ASP A 364 18.39 18.03 -1.64
C ASP A 364 18.79 17.96 -3.12
N GLN A 365 18.75 16.76 -3.72
CA GLN A 365 19.07 16.59 -5.13
C GLN A 365 18.05 17.33 -6.00
N PRO A 366 18.48 18.18 -6.94
CA PRO A 366 17.58 18.87 -7.87
C PRO A 366 16.70 17.87 -8.62
N TYR A 367 15.39 18.16 -8.67
CA TYR A 367 14.40 17.37 -9.42
C TYR A 367 14.17 15.92 -8.93
N PHE A 368 14.68 15.60 -7.73
CA PHE A 368 14.42 14.28 -7.13
C PHE A 368 12.98 14.18 -6.59
N MET A 369 12.48 15.27 -6.05
CA MET A 369 11.15 15.36 -5.45
C MET A 369 10.17 16.09 -6.37
N GLN A 370 9.04 15.44 -6.71
CA GLN A 370 7.97 16.09 -7.47
C GLN A 370 7.16 17.06 -6.60
N ASP A 371 7.01 16.75 -5.32
CA ASP A 371 6.43 17.67 -4.34
C ASP A 371 7.18 17.63 -3.00
N THR A 372 6.55 18.02 -1.92
CA THR A 372 7.20 18.14 -0.61
C THR A 372 7.65 16.81 -0.02
N ILE A 373 7.03 15.69 -0.42
CA ILE A 373 7.19 14.38 0.20
C ILE A 373 7.19 13.19 -0.78
N HIS A 374 6.97 13.42 -2.04
CA HIS A 374 6.92 12.35 -3.03
C HIS A 374 8.01 12.53 -4.09
N MET A 375 8.66 11.45 -4.43
CA MET A 375 9.60 11.37 -5.54
C MET A 375 8.87 11.61 -6.88
N GLY A 376 9.64 12.03 -7.88
CA GLY A 376 9.23 12.18 -9.26
C GLY A 376 10.49 12.31 -10.11
N TRP A 377 10.37 12.49 -11.39
CA TRP A 377 11.48 12.77 -12.30
C TRP A 377 12.77 11.98 -11.98
N LYS A 378 13.84 12.63 -11.50
CA LYS A 378 15.11 11.96 -11.12
C LYS A 378 14.92 10.94 -10.00
N GLY A 379 13.98 11.18 -9.08
CA GLY A 379 13.64 10.22 -8.03
C GLY A 379 13.07 8.92 -8.61
N TRP A 380 12.25 8.99 -9.67
CA TRP A 380 11.79 7.80 -10.38
C TRP A 380 12.90 7.09 -11.16
N VAL A 381 13.87 7.83 -11.71
CA VAL A 381 15.06 7.23 -12.33
C VAL A 381 15.89 6.47 -11.29
N ALA A 382 16.10 7.07 -10.11
CA ALA A 382 16.81 6.41 -9.01
C ALA A 382 16.07 5.18 -8.50
N PHE A 383 14.76 5.30 -8.32
CA PHE A 383 13.87 4.18 -7.97
C PHE A 383 14.03 3.04 -8.97
N ASP A 384 13.96 3.34 -10.26
CA ASP A 384 14.04 2.36 -11.32
C ASP A 384 15.40 1.64 -11.34
N LYS A 385 16.50 2.38 -11.19
CA LYS A 385 17.86 1.81 -11.08
C LYS A 385 18.00 0.79 -9.94
N ALA A 386 17.30 1.01 -8.83
CA ALA A 386 17.35 0.13 -7.66
C ALA A 386 16.35 -1.04 -7.77
N VAL A 387 15.15 -0.78 -8.25
CA VAL A 387 14.02 -1.71 -8.19
C VAL A 387 13.95 -2.63 -9.41
N ASP A 388 14.21 -2.12 -10.62
CA ASP A 388 14.10 -2.94 -11.84
C ASP A 388 15.04 -4.16 -11.83
N PRO A 389 16.32 -4.08 -11.49
CA PRO A 389 17.20 -5.27 -11.43
C PRO A 389 16.71 -6.33 -10.42
N PHE A 390 16.15 -5.88 -9.29
CA PHE A 390 15.59 -6.77 -8.27
C PHE A 390 14.31 -7.47 -8.75
N VAL A 391 13.43 -6.73 -9.41
CA VAL A 391 12.15 -7.28 -9.89
C VAL A 391 12.34 -8.09 -11.17
N SER A 392 13.15 -7.63 -12.11
CA SER A 392 13.40 -8.32 -13.39
C SER A 392 14.12 -9.65 -13.23
N ASN A 393 14.96 -9.77 -12.17
CA ASN A 393 15.74 -10.97 -11.87
C ASN A 393 15.37 -11.54 -10.50
N PRO A 394 14.19 -12.15 -10.37
CA PRO A 394 13.70 -12.63 -9.08
C PRO A 394 14.61 -13.70 -8.49
N THR A 395 14.95 -13.55 -7.23
CA THR A 395 15.70 -14.52 -6.44
C THR A 395 14.84 -15.03 -5.28
N PRO A 396 15.14 -16.21 -4.72
CA PRO A 396 14.49 -16.68 -3.50
C PRO A 396 14.58 -15.64 -2.37
N ALA A 397 13.58 -15.62 -1.52
CA ALA A 397 13.60 -14.79 -0.31
C ALA A 397 14.81 -15.18 0.59
N PRO A 398 15.42 -14.21 1.28
CA PRO A 398 16.41 -14.49 2.32
C PRO A 398 15.74 -15.20 3.50
N SER A 399 16.57 -15.74 4.42
CA SER A 399 16.05 -16.26 5.69
C SER A 399 15.60 -15.10 6.59
N TYR A 400 14.33 -15.14 7.00
CA TYR A 400 13.77 -14.16 7.92
C TYR A 400 13.79 -14.69 9.36
N ASN A 401 14.20 -13.84 10.31
CA ASN A 401 14.22 -14.16 11.74
C ASN A 401 13.39 -13.13 12.49
N LEU A 402 12.10 -13.37 12.59
CA LEU A 402 11.14 -12.42 13.16
C LEU A 402 11.29 -12.27 14.67
N ASN A 403 11.04 -11.05 15.17
CA ASN A 403 11.11 -10.73 16.58
C ASN A 403 9.82 -10.02 17.04
N ASP A 404 9.03 -10.73 17.85
CA ASP A 404 7.74 -10.25 18.35
C ASP A 404 7.86 -9.03 19.30
N ARG A 405 9.06 -8.72 19.81
CA ARG A 405 9.26 -7.49 20.61
C ARG A 405 8.93 -6.21 19.82
N PHE A 406 8.98 -6.26 18.50
CA PHE A 406 8.60 -5.12 17.66
C PHE A 406 7.10 -4.80 17.69
N TYR A 407 6.25 -5.66 18.24
CA TYR A 407 4.86 -5.34 18.56
C TYR A 407 4.68 -4.55 19.87
N SER A 408 5.73 -4.44 20.68
CA SER A 408 5.63 -3.83 22.02
C SER A 408 5.45 -2.31 21.96
N LYS A 409 4.76 -1.77 22.97
CA LYS A 409 4.69 -0.33 23.19
C LYS A 409 6.07 0.27 23.52
N ASP A 410 6.95 -0.53 24.09
CA ASP A 410 8.32 -0.12 24.43
C ASP A 410 9.12 0.15 23.14
N TRP A 411 9.04 -0.74 22.13
CA TRP A 411 9.64 -0.46 20.84
C TRP A 411 9.00 0.74 20.14
N ALA A 412 7.68 0.80 20.10
CA ALA A 412 6.96 1.92 19.51
C ALA A 412 7.37 3.28 20.11
N GLY A 413 7.63 3.31 21.42
CA GLY A 413 8.05 4.49 22.18
C GLY A 413 9.56 4.73 22.25
N TYR A 414 10.39 3.80 21.76
CA TYR A 414 11.84 3.85 21.93
C TYR A 414 12.48 4.91 21.04
N THR A 415 13.28 5.80 21.63
CA THR A 415 14.02 6.89 20.94
C THR A 415 15.53 6.82 21.13
N GLY A 416 16.04 5.74 21.72
CA GLY A 416 17.47 5.50 21.87
C GLY A 416 18.09 4.87 20.61
N THR A 417 19.37 4.51 20.70
CA THR A 417 20.08 3.79 19.63
C THR A 417 19.39 2.44 19.38
N PRO A 418 18.84 2.19 18.18
CA PRO A 418 18.00 1.01 17.93
C PRO A 418 18.64 -0.34 18.27
N SER A 419 19.96 -0.49 18.04
CA SER A 419 20.71 -1.72 18.34
C SER A 419 20.85 -2.00 19.84
N GLN A 420 20.56 -1.03 20.72
CA GLN A 420 20.59 -1.17 22.17
C GLN A 420 19.23 -1.54 22.78
N PHE A 421 18.19 -1.64 21.97
CA PHE A 421 16.87 -2.07 22.42
C PHE A 421 16.91 -3.53 22.90
N LYS A 422 16.57 -3.77 24.17
CA LYS A 422 16.61 -5.10 24.82
C LYS A 422 15.25 -5.75 24.91
#